data_0fe113979d7dfabf78f4dfc0c9f2ebbe
#
_entry.id   0fe113979d7dfabf78f4dfc0c9f2ebbe
#
_cell.length_a   1.000
_cell.length_b   1.000
_cell.length_c   1.000
_cell.angle_alpha   90.00
_cell.angle_beta   90.00
_cell.angle_gamma   90.00
#
_symmetry.space_group_name_H-M   'P 1'
#
loop_
_entity.id
_entity.type
_entity.pdbx_description
1 polymer ?
#
loop_
_entity_poly.entity_id
_entity_poly.type
_entity_poly.pdbx_seq_one_letter_code
_entity_poly.pdbx_strand_id
1 'polypeptide(L)'
;MCAKNNFSKSSALYNVLPDALSSCRAVQVLDRSLSQNRLAHGILLHGESLSRLEKIVRAITAHLLESKGDPFEHPDCFILRPSGKARIIKVGKSDESNSMRKLVVDMAKSSNQGGRKVGILLDADRMNPASANAFLKTLEEPPEGTTLFLLSTRPYDLLDTIRSRCL
;
A
#
# COMPACT_ATOMS: atom_id res chain seq x y z
N MET A 1 -5.71 -31.69 -20.10
CA MET A 1 -4.27 -31.52 -19.84
C MET A 1 -4.03 -30.09 -19.42
N CYS A 2 -3.98 -29.81 -18.11
CA CYS A 2 -3.65 -28.48 -17.59
C CYS A 2 -2.15 -28.31 -17.64
N ALA A 3 -1.68 -27.31 -18.38
CA ALA A 3 -0.28 -26.91 -18.38
C ALA A 3 0.13 -26.46 -16.97
N LYS A 4 0.97 -27.23 -16.32
CA LYS A 4 1.66 -26.84 -15.10
C LYS A 4 2.64 -25.74 -15.48
N ASN A 5 2.27 -24.47 -15.25
CA ASN A 5 3.20 -23.36 -15.33
C ASN A 5 4.28 -23.57 -14.26
N ASN A 6 5.48 -23.94 -14.71
CA ASN A 6 6.70 -23.90 -13.91
C ASN A 6 7.07 -22.44 -13.62
N PHE A 7 6.42 -21.81 -12.65
CA PHE A 7 6.91 -20.58 -12.04
C PHE A 7 8.02 -20.97 -11.07
N SER A 8 9.22 -20.45 -11.31
CA SER A 8 10.39 -20.73 -10.48
C SER A 8 10.10 -20.40 -9.01
N LYS A 9 10.50 -21.30 -8.11
CA LYS A 9 10.36 -21.23 -6.64
C LYS A 9 11.16 -20.07 -5.97
N SER A 10 11.50 -19.02 -6.70
CA SER A 10 12.28 -17.86 -6.25
C SER A 10 11.43 -16.61 -6.01
N SER A 11 10.13 -16.76 -5.81
CA SER A 11 9.23 -15.63 -5.65
C SER A 11 9.16 -15.19 -4.19
N ALA A 12 9.32 -13.88 -3.95
CA ALA A 12 9.33 -13.28 -2.61
C ALA A 12 7.99 -13.44 -1.87
N LEU A 13 6.86 -13.48 -2.60
CA LEU A 13 5.53 -13.49 -2.01
C LEU A 13 4.96 -14.91 -1.83
N TYR A 14 5.31 -15.85 -2.71
CA TYR A 14 4.76 -17.22 -2.65
C TYR A 14 5.14 -17.99 -1.38
N ASN A 15 6.29 -17.70 -0.80
CA ASN A 15 6.75 -18.39 0.41
C ASN A 15 6.15 -17.81 1.71
N VAL A 16 5.52 -16.65 1.64
CA VAL A 16 5.02 -15.92 2.82
C VAL A 16 3.50 -15.87 2.87
N LEU A 17 2.83 -15.95 1.71
CA LEU A 17 1.38 -15.91 1.62
C LEU A 17 0.75 -17.30 1.59
N PRO A 18 -0.44 -17.49 2.22
CA PRO A 18 -1.21 -18.72 2.07
C PRO A 18 -1.51 -19.01 0.59
N ASP A 19 -1.57 -20.31 0.22
CA ASP A 19 -1.79 -20.76 -1.17
C ASP A 19 -3.00 -20.11 -1.85
N ALA A 20 -4.08 -19.89 -1.10
CA ALA A 20 -5.29 -19.23 -1.61
C ALA A 20 -5.07 -17.77 -2.02
N LEU A 21 -4.07 -17.09 -1.45
CA LEU A 21 -3.72 -15.72 -1.82
C LEU A 21 -2.62 -15.69 -2.88
N SER A 22 -1.65 -16.59 -2.80
CA SER A 22 -0.55 -16.69 -3.77
C SER A 22 -1.04 -17.02 -5.18
N SER A 23 -2.13 -17.76 -5.33
CA SER A 23 -2.76 -18.08 -6.61
C SER A 23 -3.57 -16.92 -7.22
N CYS A 24 -3.81 -15.85 -6.47
CA CYS A 24 -4.57 -14.69 -6.95
C CYS A 24 -3.78 -13.94 -8.03
N ARG A 25 -4.47 -13.56 -9.13
CA ARG A 25 -3.86 -12.84 -10.26
C ARG A 25 -3.16 -11.54 -9.82
N ALA A 26 -3.75 -10.79 -8.89
CA ALA A 26 -3.16 -9.57 -8.37
C ALA A 26 -1.80 -9.83 -7.71
N VAL A 27 -1.69 -10.89 -6.90
CA VAL A 27 -0.44 -11.29 -6.24
C VAL A 27 0.61 -11.71 -7.27
N GLN A 28 0.21 -12.44 -8.31
CA GLN A 28 1.13 -12.84 -9.39
C GLN A 28 1.69 -11.63 -10.15
N VAL A 29 0.86 -10.62 -10.41
CA VAL A 29 1.30 -9.37 -11.06
C VAL A 29 2.26 -8.60 -10.16
N LEU A 30 1.92 -8.46 -8.88
CA LEU A 30 2.77 -7.76 -7.90
C LEU A 30 4.11 -8.47 -7.70
N ASP A 31 4.11 -9.79 -7.58
CA ASP A 31 5.32 -10.59 -7.44
C ASP A 31 6.26 -10.45 -8.64
N ARG A 32 5.70 -10.47 -9.86
CA ARG A 32 6.47 -10.23 -11.08
C ARG A 32 7.05 -8.81 -11.09
N SER A 33 6.27 -7.80 -10.69
CA SER A 33 6.72 -6.41 -10.63
C SER A 33 7.83 -6.21 -9.60
N LEU A 34 7.73 -6.88 -8.46
CA LEU A 34 8.77 -6.90 -7.42
C LEU A 34 10.07 -7.54 -7.95
N SER A 35 9.97 -8.72 -8.55
CA SER A 35 11.14 -9.44 -9.06
C SER A 35 11.86 -8.70 -10.19
N GLN A 36 11.14 -7.83 -10.93
CA GLN A 36 11.71 -6.97 -11.98
C GLN A 36 12.14 -5.59 -11.47
N ASN A 37 11.99 -5.31 -10.17
CA ASN A 37 12.20 -3.99 -9.57
C ASN A 37 11.43 -2.86 -10.30
N ARG A 38 10.20 -3.16 -10.73
CA ARG A 38 9.31 -2.28 -11.49
C ARG A 38 7.95 -2.10 -10.81
N LEU A 39 7.93 -2.13 -9.49
CA LEU A 39 6.70 -1.88 -8.74
C LEU A 39 6.24 -0.44 -8.96
N ALA A 40 4.97 -0.25 -9.27
CA ALA A 40 4.37 1.09 -9.36
C ALA A 40 4.44 1.78 -7.99
N HIS A 41 4.57 3.10 -7.99
CA HIS A 41 4.63 3.88 -6.75
C HIS A 41 3.26 4.08 -6.09
N GLY A 42 2.16 4.03 -6.85
CA GLY A 42 0.78 4.10 -6.33
C GLY A 42 0.00 2.85 -6.75
N ILE A 43 -0.41 2.04 -5.78
CA ILE A 43 -1.09 0.76 -6.02
C ILE A 43 -2.40 0.73 -5.25
N LEU A 44 -3.51 0.55 -5.96
CA LEU A 44 -4.81 0.32 -5.38
C LEU A 44 -5.09 -1.19 -5.32
N LEU A 45 -5.11 -1.73 -4.12
CA LEU A 45 -5.54 -3.11 -3.87
C LEU A 45 -6.99 -3.12 -3.38
N HIS A 46 -7.83 -3.82 -4.10
CA HIS A 46 -9.22 -3.95 -3.72
C HIS A 46 -9.70 -5.41 -3.70
N GLY A 47 -10.71 -5.68 -2.90
CA GLY A 47 -11.28 -7.02 -2.74
C GLY A 47 -12.32 -7.06 -1.63
N GLU A 48 -12.93 -8.21 -1.41
CA GLU A 48 -14.03 -8.38 -0.47
C GLU A 48 -13.61 -8.28 1.01
N SER A 49 -12.32 -8.49 1.32
CA SER A 49 -11.83 -8.57 2.69
C SER A 49 -10.59 -7.72 2.92
N LEU A 50 -10.72 -6.67 3.71
CA LEU A 50 -9.60 -5.81 4.10
C LEU A 50 -8.47 -6.61 4.76
N SER A 51 -8.80 -7.59 5.60
CA SER A 51 -7.81 -8.45 6.26
C SER A 51 -6.96 -9.26 5.27
N ARG A 52 -7.55 -9.71 4.14
CA ARG A 52 -6.79 -10.38 3.07
C ARG A 52 -5.88 -9.40 2.35
N LEU A 53 -6.37 -8.19 2.05
CA LEU A 53 -5.56 -7.13 1.44
C LEU A 53 -4.39 -6.73 2.34
N GLU A 54 -4.63 -6.58 3.65
CA GLU A 54 -3.56 -6.31 4.63
C GLU A 54 -2.48 -7.40 4.64
N LYS A 55 -2.84 -8.68 4.57
CA LYS A 55 -1.86 -9.78 4.52
C LYS A 55 -0.97 -9.67 3.28
N ILE A 56 -1.54 -9.35 2.12
CA ILE A 56 -0.77 -9.16 0.88
C ILE A 56 0.19 -7.98 1.03
N VAL A 57 -0.31 -6.82 1.46
CA VAL A 57 0.53 -5.62 1.61
C VAL A 57 1.60 -5.82 2.69
N ARG A 58 1.29 -6.53 3.77
CA ARG A 58 2.25 -6.87 4.82
C ARG A 58 3.43 -7.68 4.27
N ALA A 59 3.15 -8.69 3.44
CA ALA A 59 4.19 -9.50 2.80
C ALA A 59 5.05 -8.66 1.82
N ILE A 60 4.42 -7.79 1.03
CA ILE A 60 5.15 -6.89 0.11
C ILE A 60 6.00 -5.89 0.89
N THR A 61 5.45 -5.29 1.95
CA THR A 61 6.16 -4.32 2.80
C THR A 61 7.37 -4.96 3.47
N ALA A 62 7.23 -6.19 3.98
CA ALA A 62 8.34 -6.94 4.55
C ALA A 62 9.48 -7.13 3.54
N HIS A 63 9.15 -7.44 2.30
CA HIS A 63 10.13 -7.57 1.22
C HIS A 63 10.77 -6.22 0.84
N LEU A 64 9.97 -5.17 0.68
CA LEU A 64 10.46 -3.85 0.28
C LEU A 64 11.38 -3.19 1.32
N LEU A 65 11.08 -3.38 2.60
CA LEU A 65 11.81 -2.78 3.72
C LEU A 65 12.83 -3.75 4.34
N GLU A 66 12.96 -4.96 3.79
CA GLU A 66 13.84 -6.02 4.33
C GLU A 66 13.64 -6.24 5.84
N SER A 67 12.36 -6.12 6.27
CA SER A 67 11.99 -6.14 7.68
C SER A 67 12.16 -7.54 8.27
N LYS A 68 12.86 -7.63 9.40
CA LYS A 68 13.02 -8.88 10.17
C LYS A 68 11.91 -9.10 11.20
N GLY A 69 11.14 -8.06 11.51
CA GLY A 69 10.01 -8.07 12.45
C GLY A 69 8.69 -7.79 11.75
N ASP A 70 7.70 -7.27 12.50
CA ASP A 70 6.45 -6.80 11.90
C ASP A 70 6.73 -5.63 10.95
N PRO A 71 6.49 -5.79 9.64
CA PRO A 71 6.76 -4.74 8.67
C PRO A 71 5.92 -3.47 8.89
N PHE A 72 4.81 -3.58 9.61
CA PHE A 72 3.96 -2.42 9.91
C PHE A 72 4.48 -1.59 11.09
N GLU A 73 5.42 -2.11 11.86
CA GLU A 73 6.16 -1.40 12.90
C GLU A 73 7.50 -0.84 12.42
N HIS A 74 7.83 -1.06 11.13
CA HIS A 74 9.09 -0.56 10.58
C HIS A 74 9.09 0.97 10.54
N PRO A 75 10.22 1.66 10.90
CA PRO A 75 10.30 3.12 10.95
C PRO A 75 10.06 3.82 9.61
N ASP A 76 10.20 3.12 8.48
CA ASP A 76 9.91 3.61 7.13
C ASP A 76 8.57 3.09 6.59
N CYS A 77 7.71 2.52 7.44
CA CYS A 77 6.33 2.13 7.14
C CYS A 77 5.36 3.09 7.83
N PHE A 78 4.53 3.75 7.05
CA PHE A 78 3.56 4.74 7.52
C PHE A 78 2.15 4.28 7.21
N ILE A 79 1.32 4.11 8.24
CA ILE A 79 -0.03 3.57 8.10
C ILE A 79 -1.05 4.63 8.49
N LEU A 80 -2.04 4.80 7.63
CA LEU A 80 -3.18 5.69 7.87
C LEU A 80 -4.47 4.87 7.89
N ARG A 81 -5.28 5.06 8.94
CA ARG A 81 -6.54 4.35 9.17
C ARG A 81 -7.68 5.33 9.39
N PRO A 82 -8.91 4.98 8.99
CA PRO A 82 -10.07 5.75 9.39
C PRO A 82 -10.18 5.85 10.91
N SER A 83 -10.53 7.02 11.41
CA SER A 83 -10.62 7.29 12.85
C SER A 83 -11.89 8.02 13.23
N GLY A 84 -12.16 8.09 14.55
CA GLY A 84 -13.33 8.74 15.10
C GLY A 84 -14.64 7.96 14.90
N LYS A 85 -15.76 8.52 15.39
CA LYS A 85 -17.08 7.89 15.27
C LYS A 85 -17.54 7.73 13.82
N ALA A 86 -17.21 8.68 12.96
CA ALA A 86 -17.56 8.66 11.53
C ALA A 86 -16.68 7.72 10.70
N ARG A 87 -15.61 7.16 11.26
CA ARG A 87 -14.65 6.28 10.56
C ARG A 87 -14.22 6.87 9.23
N ILE A 88 -13.65 8.06 9.27
CA ILE A 88 -13.13 8.76 8.09
C ILE A 88 -11.61 8.96 8.19
N ILE A 89 -10.97 9.05 7.04
CA ILE A 89 -9.59 9.53 6.91
C ILE A 89 -9.65 11.06 6.77
N LYS A 90 -9.23 11.76 7.82
CA LYS A 90 -9.27 13.21 7.86
C LYS A 90 -7.97 13.83 7.34
N VAL A 91 -8.07 15.07 6.87
CA VAL A 91 -6.89 15.82 6.44
C VAL A 91 -5.97 16.13 7.62
N GLY A 92 -6.52 16.54 8.76
CA GLY A 92 -5.80 16.86 10.01
C GLY A 92 -4.69 17.88 9.88
N LYS A 93 -3.84 17.98 10.91
CA LYS A 93 -2.62 18.79 10.93
C LYS A 93 -1.39 17.91 10.69
N SER A 94 -0.24 18.53 10.37
CA SER A 94 1.03 17.82 10.11
C SER A 94 1.63 17.14 11.35
N ASP A 95 1.29 17.59 12.52
CA ASP A 95 1.69 17.05 13.83
C ASP A 95 0.63 16.09 14.43
N GLU A 96 -0.57 16.04 13.83
CA GLU A 96 -1.66 15.19 14.29
C GLU A 96 -1.44 13.76 13.81
N SER A 97 -1.28 12.82 14.74
CA SER A 97 -1.17 11.39 14.44
C SER A 97 -2.40 10.90 13.66
N ASN A 98 -2.17 9.93 12.78
CA ASN A 98 -3.23 9.31 11.96
C ASN A 98 -4.04 10.34 11.15
N SER A 99 -3.36 11.30 10.53
CA SER A 99 -3.93 12.28 9.61
C SER A 99 -3.24 12.23 8.25
N MET A 100 -3.93 12.69 7.20
CA MET A 100 -3.36 12.71 5.84
C MET A 100 -2.15 13.63 5.74
N ARG A 101 -2.20 14.82 6.36
CA ARG A 101 -1.07 15.74 6.35
C ARG A 101 0.16 15.17 7.05
N LYS A 102 -0.04 14.44 8.16
CA LYS A 102 1.06 13.78 8.84
C LYS A 102 1.71 12.72 7.94
N LEU A 103 0.91 11.88 7.29
CA LEU A 103 1.40 10.90 6.32
C LEU A 103 2.22 11.57 5.21
N VAL A 104 1.69 12.62 4.58
CA VAL A 104 2.37 13.35 3.49
C VAL A 104 3.71 13.92 3.96
N VAL A 105 3.75 14.53 5.15
CA VAL A 105 4.99 15.09 5.73
C VAL A 105 6.00 13.98 6.04
N ASP A 106 5.58 12.88 6.61
CA ASP A 106 6.48 11.76 6.94
C ASP A 106 7.02 11.09 5.66
N MET A 107 6.19 10.94 4.63
CA MET A 107 6.64 10.44 3.33
C MET A 107 7.65 11.37 2.63
N ALA A 108 7.58 12.68 2.87
CA ALA A 108 8.52 13.66 2.30
C ALA A 108 9.90 13.66 2.96
N LYS A 109 10.03 13.11 4.19
CA LYS A 109 11.32 13.00 4.88
C LYS A 109 12.20 11.93 4.21
N SER A 110 13.50 11.99 4.45
CA SER A 110 14.42 10.91 4.07
C SER A 110 14.04 9.60 4.76
N SER A 111 14.32 8.47 4.12
CA SER A 111 14.14 7.17 4.77
C SER A 111 15.12 7.00 5.95
N ASN A 112 14.70 6.25 6.96
CA ASN A 112 15.56 5.93 8.11
C ASN A 112 16.53 4.79 7.79
N GLN A 113 16.09 3.85 6.94
CA GLN A 113 16.86 2.66 6.60
C GLN A 113 16.63 2.29 5.12
N GLY A 114 17.68 2.00 4.39
CA GLY A 114 17.62 1.35 3.08
C GLY A 114 17.09 2.18 1.89
N GLY A 115 16.77 3.46 2.05
CA GLY A 115 16.33 4.34 0.96
C GLY A 115 14.90 4.10 0.48
N ARG A 116 14.14 3.15 1.06
CA ARG A 116 12.74 2.85 0.69
C ARG A 116 11.78 3.27 1.79
N LYS A 117 10.58 3.70 1.39
CA LYS A 117 9.46 4.03 2.28
C LYS A 117 8.17 3.44 1.74
N VAL A 118 7.31 3.02 2.65
CA VAL A 118 6.01 2.46 2.31
C VAL A 118 4.92 3.24 3.06
N GLY A 119 3.97 3.78 2.31
CA GLY A 119 2.75 4.38 2.84
C GLY A 119 1.55 3.47 2.59
N ILE A 120 0.75 3.21 3.61
CA ILE A 120 -0.40 2.30 3.55
C ILE A 120 -1.64 3.04 4.03
N LEU A 121 -2.65 3.16 3.16
CA LEU A 121 -3.95 3.71 3.48
C LEU A 121 -4.96 2.55 3.56
N LEU A 122 -5.45 2.27 4.76
CA LEU A 122 -6.48 1.26 4.98
C LEU A 122 -7.87 1.90 4.84
N ASP A 123 -8.82 1.19 4.23
CA ASP A 123 -10.13 1.74 3.88
C ASP A 123 -10.01 3.09 3.15
N ALA A 124 -9.23 3.15 2.09
CA ALA A 124 -8.94 4.38 1.35
C ALA A 124 -10.21 5.08 0.83
N ASP A 125 -11.30 4.34 0.61
CA ASP A 125 -12.63 4.86 0.29
C ASP A 125 -13.24 5.75 1.40
N ARG A 126 -12.64 5.75 2.58
CA ARG A 126 -13.04 6.61 3.72
C ARG A 126 -12.34 7.98 3.73
N MET A 127 -11.57 8.32 2.70
CA MET A 127 -11.04 9.67 2.54
C MET A 127 -12.18 10.65 2.26
N ASN A 128 -12.20 11.78 3.00
CA ASN A 128 -13.04 12.90 2.62
C ASN A 128 -12.37 13.70 1.49
N PRO A 129 -13.09 14.56 0.76
CA PRO A 129 -12.52 15.34 -0.34
C PRO A 129 -11.28 16.15 0.05
N ALA A 130 -11.23 16.69 1.25
CA ALA A 130 -10.10 17.47 1.73
C ALA A 130 -8.84 16.62 1.92
N SER A 131 -8.97 15.40 2.48
CA SER A 131 -7.84 14.47 2.64
C SER A 131 -7.38 13.92 1.30
N ALA A 132 -8.30 13.59 0.39
CA ALA A 132 -7.96 13.16 -0.96
C ALA A 132 -7.18 14.24 -1.72
N ASN A 133 -7.64 15.48 -1.71
CA ASN A 133 -6.93 16.61 -2.35
C ASN A 133 -5.53 16.84 -1.76
N ALA A 134 -5.38 16.73 -0.44
CA ALA A 134 -4.07 16.85 0.21
C ALA A 134 -3.10 15.72 -0.19
N PHE A 135 -3.61 14.56 -0.60
CA PHE A 135 -2.83 13.41 -1.00
C PHE A 135 -2.46 13.38 -2.49
N LEU A 136 -3.23 14.06 -3.35
CA LEU A 136 -3.06 14.02 -4.81
C LEU A 136 -1.64 14.33 -5.26
N LYS A 137 -1.03 15.38 -4.72
CA LYS A 137 0.33 15.77 -5.11
C LYS A 137 1.35 14.67 -4.78
N THR A 138 1.24 14.03 -3.62
CA THR A 138 2.13 12.91 -3.22
C THR A 138 1.92 11.68 -4.10
N LEU A 139 0.69 11.46 -4.57
CA LEU A 139 0.37 10.34 -5.45
C LEU A 139 0.85 10.58 -6.89
N GLU A 140 0.83 11.84 -7.37
CA GLU A 140 1.32 12.24 -8.69
C GLU A 140 2.85 12.27 -8.75
N GLU A 141 3.47 12.84 -7.72
CA GLU A 141 4.92 13.04 -7.62
C GLU A 141 5.44 12.45 -6.30
N PRO A 142 5.44 11.12 -6.17
CA PRO A 142 5.88 10.49 -4.93
C PRO A 142 7.38 10.74 -4.72
N PRO A 143 7.80 10.98 -3.48
CA PRO A 143 9.23 11.08 -3.16
C PRO A 143 9.97 9.81 -3.58
N GLU A 144 11.24 9.94 -3.94
CA GLU A 144 12.08 8.83 -4.38
C GLU A 144 12.07 7.66 -3.36
N GLY A 145 12.06 6.44 -3.87
CA GLY A 145 12.02 5.24 -3.05
C GLY A 145 10.67 4.98 -2.34
N THR A 146 9.63 5.74 -2.68
CA THR A 146 8.32 5.62 -2.03
C THR A 146 7.38 4.68 -2.80
N THR A 147 6.70 3.80 -2.06
CA THR A 147 5.59 3.00 -2.56
C THR A 147 4.35 3.26 -1.70
N LEU A 148 3.23 3.54 -2.36
CA LEU A 148 1.96 3.87 -1.71
C LEU A 148 0.94 2.76 -2.01
N PHE A 149 0.38 2.16 -0.97
CA PHE A 149 -0.70 1.17 -1.06
C PHE A 149 -2.01 1.78 -0.56
N LEU A 150 -3.02 1.74 -1.40
CA LEU A 150 -4.39 2.10 -1.05
C LEU A 150 -5.20 0.81 -1.00
N LEU A 151 -5.79 0.49 0.15
CA LEU A 151 -6.60 -0.70 0.34
C LEU A 151 -8.07 -0.30 0.46
N SER A 152 -8.93 -0.94 -0.32
CA SER A 152 -10.36 -0.65 -0.27
C SER A 152 -11.20 -1.89 -0.53
N THR A 153 -12.30 -2.05 0.20
CA THR A 153 -13.36 -3.01 -0.11
C THR A 153 -14.43 -2.41 -1.01
N ARG A 154 -14.38 -1.10 -1.24
CA ARG A 154 -15.32 -0.34 -2.07
C ARG A 154 -14.60 0.63 -2.99
N PRO A 155 -13.87 0.12 -4.01
CA PRO A 155 -13.00 0.94 -4.85
C PRO A 155 -13.74 2.03 -5.65
N TYR A 156 -15.02 1.84 -5.89
CA TYR A 156 -15.86 2.82 -6.61
C TYR A 156 -16.32 3.99 -5.74
N ASP A 157 -16.16 3.90 -4.40
CA ASP A 157 -16.41 5.01 -3.48
C ASP A 157 -15.18 5.95 -3.37
N LEU A 158 -14.01 5.54 -3.93
CA LEU A 158 -12.87 6.43 -4.06
C LEU A 158 -13.13 7.51 -5.12
N LEU A 159 -12.60 8.69 -4.88
CA LEU A 159 -12.61 9.75 -5.89
C LEU A 159 -11.87 9.30 -7.15
N ASP A 160 -12.43 9.60 -8.32
CA ASP A 160 -11.84 9.25 -9.62
C ASP A 160 -10.43 9.83 -9.78
N THR A 161 -10.19 11.01 -9.20
CA THR A 161 -8.87 11.66 -9.19
C THR A 161 -7.79 10.85 -8.48
N ILE A 162 -8.16 10.08 -7.45
CA ILE A 162 -7.26 9.14 -6.77
C ILE A 162 -7.13 7.86 -7.58
N ARG A 163 -8.28 7.27 -7.97
CA ARG A 163 -8.32 5.98 -8.65
C ARG A 163 -7.56 5.99 -9.97
N SER A 164 -7.66 7.06 -10.75
CA SER A 164 -6.98 7.20 -12.05
C SER A 164 -5.45 7.30 -11.97
N ARG A 165 -4.88 7.51 -10.78
CA ARG A 165 -3.44 7.63 -10.53
C ARG A 165 -2.83 6.39 -9.87
N CYS A 166 -3.63 5.37 -9.63
CA CYS A 166 -3.18 4.09 -9.08
C CYS A 166 -3.21 3.00 -10.16
N LEU A 167 -2.30 2.05 -10.00
CA LEU A 167 -2.33 0.79 -10.73
C LEU A 167 -3.35 -0.14 -10.08
#